data_bced82fe3f8cf319878121cc1384b984
#
_entry.id   bced82fe3f8cf319878121cc1384b984
#
_cell.length_a   1.000
_cell.length_b   1.000
_cell.length_c   1.000
_cell.angle_alpha   90.00
_cell.angle_beta   90.00
_cell.angle_gamma   90.00
#
_symmetry.space_group_name_H-M   'P 1'
#
loop_
_entity.id
_entity.type
_entity.pdbx_description
1 polymer ?
#
loop_
_entity_poly.entity_id
_entity_poly.type
_entity_poly.pdbx_seq_one_letter_code
_entity_poly.pdbx_strand_id
1 'polypeptide(L)'
;MRLKGGVVMKKRNRILSLLLAGVMALGLTACGASNAGAAADETGSAAVSTESASSDTAASGEKIINVGVTNTIGSINPLLLNGGEINKYATGLMFLPLMELDADLNFEGMLADSITTEDNKNFIVHIDDAATWSDGTPVTADDVVYTALRLASPVIGNTAMMYYVFEGVGDDGFVEEGAESIDGIQKVDDKTVQFTTKEEMPITTFENSYARYLLTLPKHVIEQYSEEELSTADWFNHPDVVSGPFIVTDFDVDHYISYEANKDYWKGAPKIDKLNIKIVDGSQLYAGLQSGEIDITQQTMSDIPQEDYESVEALDNVDVVYGSPVTNQSVFIQTKNVPDVKVRQAMLYAIDRQQILEELLNGHGEIVDGFLSSASPFYDDSLTPVSYDPEKAKALLEEAGWDGSQTIRFYVNSGDSTFVNAASIIAAEWAAVGIKAEIQTVDFATLMSVAGTEDYDVLAVQYTYAPVDPYPDVAWLLGGEGSWTGYSDDTLNDALTKSQLTSDPEETKELFSVVDKKVQEDVPMFSAYVISAQGAVSKRITGAAPSVYGFFNDVQNWDVVE
;
A
#
# COMPACT_ATOMS: atom_id res chain seq x y z
N MET A 1 10.19 -47.79 -5.55
CA MET A 1 8.88 -47.53 -4.95
C MET A 1 8.61 -46.05 -5.26
N ARG A 2 7.74 -45.79 -6.22
CA ARG A 2 7.52 -44.43 -6.77
C ARG A 2 6.53 -43.71 -5.88
N LEU A 3 6.94 -42.61 -5.26
CA LEU A 3 6.02 -41.63 -4.64
C LEU A 3 5.58 -40.65 -5.74
N LYS A 4 4.36 -40.78 -6.16
CA LYS A 4 3.62 -39.76 -6.89
C LYS A 4 2.94 -38.87 -5.85
N GLY A 5 3.38 -37.62 -5.75
CA GLY A 5 2.71 -36.58 -5.02
C GLY A 5 2.77 -35.30 -5.84
N GLY A 6 2.05 -35.25 -6.95
CA GLY A 6 1.78 -34.01 -7.66
C GLY A 6 0.58 -33.35 -7.00
N VAL A 7 0.80 -32.28 -6.29
CA VAL A 7 -0.29 -31.40 -5.84
C VAL A 7 -0.86 -30.71 -7.07
N VAL A 8 -2.02 -31.16 -7.48
CA VAL A 8 -2.83 -30.53 -8.52
C VAL A 8 -3.43 -29.27 -7.90
N MET A 9 -2.85 -28.11 -8.19
CA MET A 9 -3.55 -26.83 -7.98
C MET A 9 -4.80 -26.83 -8.87
N LYS A 10 -5.94 -27.07 -8.24
CA LYS A 10 -7.23 -27.05 -8.90
C LYS A 10 -7.61 -25.61 -9.27
N LYS A 11 -8.04 -25.46 -10.52
CA LYS A 11 -8.74 -24.31 -11.12
C LYS A 11 -9.64 -23.58 -10.10
N ARG A 12 -9.12 -22.57 -9.39
CA ARG A 12 -9.89 -21.84 -8.38
C ARG A 12 -9.99 -20.33 -8.59
N ASN A 13 -9.26 -19.75 -9.52
CA ASN A 13 -9.22 -18.29 -9.69
C ASN A 13 -10.20 -17.70 -10.72
N ARG A 14 -11.18 -18.46 -11.20
CA ARG A 14 -12.19 -17.92 -12.14
C ARG A 14 -13.43 -17.30 -11.50
N ILE A 15 -13.55 -17.31 -10.17
CA ILE A 15 -14.76 -16.81 -9.48
C ILE A 15 -14.51 -15.44 -8.82
N LEU A 16 -13.28 -15.07 -8.49
CA LEU A 16 -13.00 -13.79 -7.82
C LEU A 16 -13.05 -12.56 -8.73
N SER A 17 -12.82 -12.72 -10.03
CA SER A 17 -12.89 -11.61 -11.00
C SER A 17 -14.30 -11.21 -11.44
N LEU A 18 -15.34 -11.90 -11.00
CA LEU A 18 -16.73 -11.64 -11.41
C LEU A 18 -17.59 -10.92 -10.36
N LEU A 19 -17.09 -10.70 -9.15
CA LEU A 19 -17.83 -10.05 -8.06
C LEU A 19 -17.55 -8.55 -7.89
N LEU A 20 -16.48 -8.02 -8.47
CA LEU A 20 -16.18 -6.57 -8.43
C LEU A 20 -16.92 -5.74 -9.51
N ALA A 21 -17.61 -6.37 -10.47
CA ALA A 21 -18.32 -5.68 -11.55
C ALA A 21 -19.81 -5.45 -11.29
N GLY A 22 -20.34 -5.76 -10.11
CA GLY A 22 -21.78 -5.85 -9.81
C GLY A 22 -22.45 -4.69 -9.09
N VAL A 23 -21.73 -3.66 -8.66
CA VAL A 23 -22.31 -2.63 -7.75
C VAL A 23 -22.40 -1.22 -8.35
N MET A 24 -22.04 -0.99 -9.61
CA MET A 24 -22.21 0.33 -10.25
C MET A 24 -23.14 0.33 -11.46
N ALA A 25 -24.36 -0.15 -11.31
CA ALA A 25 -25.38 -0.02 -12.34
C ALA A 25 -26.81 0.11 -11.78
N LEU A 26 -27.04 1.16 -10.96
CA LEU A 26 -28.42 1.61 -10.67
C LEU A 26 -28.40 3.10 -10.27
N GLY A 27 -28.60 3.98 -11.24
CA GLY A 27 -28.80 5.40 -10.91
C GLY A 27 -28.74 6.38 -12.08
N LEU A 28 -29.32 6.07 -13.23
CA LEU A 28 -29.58 7.08 -14.27
C LEU A 28 -30.80 6.69 -15.10
N THR A 29 -31.99 7.05 -14.59
CA THR A 29 -33.17 7.22 -15.46
C THR A 29 -34.11 8.29 -14.88
N ALA A 30 -34.38 9.25 -15.71
CA ALA A 30 -35.44 10.25 -15.77
C ALA A 30 -34.93 11.68 -15.59
N CYS A 31 -35.19 12.64 -16.45
CA CYS A 31 -36.17 12.83 -17.48
C CYS A 31 -35.66 13.85 -18.50
N GLY A 32 -35.94 13.62 -19.75
CA GLY A 32 -35.81 14.62 -20.80
C GLY A 32 -37.09 15.47 -20.94
N ALA A 33 -36.89 16.54 -21.65
CA ALA A 33 -37.80 17.23 -22.56
C ALA A 33 -38.01 18.75 -22.33
N SER A 34 -37.37 19.48 -23.24
CA SER A 34 -37.91 20.60 -24.07
C SER A 34 -38.56 21.81 -23.36
N ASN A 35 -38.19 23.04 -23.57
CA ASN A 35 -38.34 23.79 -24.77
C ASN A 35 -37.95 25.27 -24.59
N ALA A 36 -37.61 25.90 -25.66
CA ALA A 36 -37.20 27.26 -25.93
C ALA A 36 -38.08 28.39 -25.31
N GLY A 37 -37.42 29.55 -25.15
CA GLY A 37 -38.11 30.83 -25.10
C GLY A 37 -37.35 31.98 -24.46
N ALA A 38 -36.90 32.86 -25.26
CA ALA A 38 -36.27 34.13 -25.19
C ALA A 38 -36.58 35.11 -24.03
N ALA A 39 -35.53 35.95 -23.81
CA ALA A 39 -35.52 37.40 -23.62
C ALA A 39 -35.44 37.97 -22.19
N ALA A 40 -34.28 38.58 -21.97
CA ALA A 40 -34.04 39.94 -21.49
C ALA A 40 -34.31 40.32 -20.01
N ASP A 41 -33.20 40.73 -19.41
CA ASP A 41 -32.98 41.94 -18.67
C ASP A 41 -33.21 41.96 -17.15
N GLU A 42 -32.22 42.49 -16.53
CA GLU A 42 -32.01 43.32 -15.37
C GLU A 42 -31.24 42.73 -14.19
N THR A 43 -30.02 43.22 -14.09
CA THR A 43 -29.26 43.64 -12.89
C THR A 43 -29.80 43.25 -11.50
N GLY A 44 -29.07 42.37 -10.86
CA GLY A 44 -29.14 42.15 -9.42
C GLY A 44 -27.81 41.54 -8.92
N SER A 45 -26.86 42.43 -8.56
CA SER A 45 -25.64 42.09 -7.86
C SER A 45 -26.01 41.49 -6.51
N ALA A 46 -26.00 40.17 -6.40
CA ALA A 46 -25.95 39.47 -5.13
C ALA A 46 -24.46 39.16 -4.85
N ALA A 47 -23.90 39.87 -3.91
CA ALA A 47 -22.62 39.53 -3.31
C ALA A 47 -22.72 38.09 -2.74
N VAL A 48 -22.02 37.18 -3.36
CA VAL A 48 -21.67 35.90 -2.73
C VAL A 48 -20.70 36.28 -1.60
N SER A 49 -21.20 36.21 -0.39
CA SER A 49 -20.35 36.18 0.79
C SER A 49 -19.57 34.88 0.73
N THR A 50 -18.34 34.93 0.28
CA THR A 50 -17.32 33.94 0.64
C THR A 50 -17.22 34.03 2.15
N GLU A 51 -17.83 33.12 2.87
CA GLU A 51 -17.39 32.77 4.21
C GLU A 51 -15.96 32.27 4.04
N SER A 52 -15.02 33.15 4.33
CA SER A 52 -13.66 32.76 4.62
C SER A 52 -13.73 31.73 5.73
N ALA A 53 -13.29 30.52 5.45
CA ALA A 53 -12.89 29.60 6.49
C ALA A 53 -11.97 30.39 7.42
N SER A 54 -12.43 30.61 8.64
CA SER A 54 -11.61 31.21 9.68
C SER A 54 -10.35 30.39 9.81
N SER A 55 -9.21 30.96 9.45
CA SER A 55 -7.95 30.49 9.96
C SER A 55 -8.11 30.44 11.48
N ASP A 56 -8.23 29.26 12.07
CA ASP A 56 -8.04 29.05 13.48
C ASP A 56 -6.61 29.47 13.79
N THR A 57 -6.45 30.76 14.08
CA THR A 57 -5.28 31.29 14.78
C THR A 57 -5.35 30.63 16.15
N ALA A 58 -4.49 29.64 16.39
CA ALA A 58 -4.29 29.02 17.67
C ALA A 58 -4.37 30.02 18.80
N ALA A 59 -5.21 29.75 19.78
CA ALA A 59 -5.15 30.46 21.05
C ALA A 59 -3.73 30.27 21.57
N SER A 60 -3.03 31.35 21.92
CA SER A 60 -1.61 31.41 22.29
C SER A 60 -1.26 30.31 23.29
N GLY A 61 -0.61 29.25 22.85
CA GLY A 61 -0.10 28.15 23.66
C GLY A 61 -0.51 26.73 23.24
N GLU A 62 -1.46 26.52 22.31
CA GLU A 62 -1.85 25.18 21.87
C GLU A 62 -0.88 24.66 20.78
N LYS A 63 -0.33 23.45 20.99
CA LYS A 63 0.61 22.81 20.07
C LYS A 63 -0.15 21.94 19.07
N ILE A 64 -0.20 22.40 17.82
CA ILE A 64 -0.93 21.73 16.73
C ILE A 64 0.05 21.37 15.62
N ILE A 65 -0.07 20.13 15.09
CA ILE A 65 0.63 19.66 13.89
C ILE A 65 -0.40 19.28 12.83
N ASN A 66 -0.17 19.76 11.59
CA ASN A 66 -0.98 19.44 10.43
C ASN A 66 -0.20 18.55 9.46
N VAL A 67 -0.68 17.34 9.23
CA VAL A 67 -0.15 16.39 8.25
C VAL A 67 -0.93 16.56 6.96
N GLY A 68 -0.24 16.85 5.85
CA GLY A 68 -0.87 16.91 4.52
C GLY A 68 -0.81 15.57 3.81
N VAL A 69 -1.92 15.06 3.31
CA VAL A 69 -2.01 13.82 2.53
C VAL A 69 -2.84 14.02 1.27
N THR A 70 -2.64 13.19 0.25
CA THR A 70 -3.41 13.25 -1.00
C THR A 70 -4.42 12.11 -1.12
N ASN A 71 -4.23 11.04 -0.37
CA ASN A 71 -5.12 9.88 -0.40
C ASN A 71 -6.34 10.10 0.50
N THR A 72 -7.52 9.76 0.02
CA THR A 72 -8.77 9.83 0.80
C THR A 72 -8.85 8.72 1.84
N ILE A 73 -9.52 9.01 2.95
CA ILE A 73 -9.71 8.10 4.08
C ILE A 73 -11.12 7.51 3.98
N GLY A 74 -11.21 6.23 3.62
CA GLY A 74 -12.53 5.59 3.41
C GLY A 74 -13.32 5.37 4.70
N SER A 75 -12.64 5.05 5.81
CA SER A 75 -13.26 4.78 7.10
C SER A 75 -12.22 4.86 8.22
N ILE A 76 -12.64 5.27 9.42
CA ILE A 76 -11.86 5.20 10.66
C ILE A 76 -12.30 4.05 11.58
N ASN A 77 -13.17 3.16 11.09
CA ASN A 77 -13.57 1.93 11.77
C ASN A 77 -12.55 0.81 11.44
N PRO A 78 -11.82 0.25 12.43
CA PRO A 78 -10.86 -0.83 12.20
C PRO A 78 -11.43 -2.06 11.47
N LEU A 79 -12.71 -2.34 11.64
CA LEU A 79 -13.39 -3.48 11.00
C LEU A 79 -13.63 -3.26 9.49
N LEU A 80 -13.51 -2.02 9.02
CA LEU A 80 -13.79 -1.62 7.63
C LEU A 80 -12.54 -1.10 6.92
N LEU A 81 -11.35 -1.39 7.43
CA LEU A 81 -10.10 -1.02 6.75
C LEU A 81 -10.11 -1.56 5.32
N ASN A 82 -9.77 -0.70 4.38
CA ASN A 82 -9.39 -1.10 3.03
C ASN A 82 -7.86 -1.29 2.96
N GLY A 83 -7.31 -1.71 1.85
CA GLY A 83 -5.87 -1.91 1.71
C GLY A 83 -5.03 -0.62 1.67
N GLY A 84 -5.61 0.56 1.92
CA GLY A 84 -4.90 1.84 1.87
C GLY A 84 -4.12 2.14 3.15
N GLU A 85 -2.84 2.42 3.05
CA GLU A 85 -1.97 2.76 4.18
C GLU A 85 -2.52 3.93 5.02
N ILE A 86 -3.06 4.97 4.37
CA ILE A 86 -3.62 6.13 5.09
C ILE A 86 -4.75 5.74 6.05
N ASN A 87 -5.60 4.77 5.67
CA ASN A 87 -6.68 4.30 6.54
C ASN A 87 -6.13 3.60 7.78
N LYS A 88 -5.10 2.75 7.59
CA LYS A 88 -4.44 2.05 8.68
C LYS A 88 -3.78 3.06 9.64
N TYR A 89 -3.01 4.01 9.13
CA TYR A 89 -2.31 5.00 9.96
C TYR A 89 -3.28 5.94 10.69
N ALA A 90 -4.29 6.48 10.00
CA ALA A 90 -5.28 7.36 10.62
C ALA A 90 -6.05 6.64 11.74
N THR A 91 -6.44 5.38 11.50
CA THR A 91 -7.13 4.55 12.49
C THR A 91 -6.17 4.09 13.60
N GLY A 92 -4.90 3.82 13.27
CA GLY A 92 -3.84 3.42 14.20
C GLY A 92 -3.46 4.47 15.24
N LEU A 93 -3.74 5.75 14.98
CA LEU A 93 -3.60 6.80 15.99
C LEU A 93 -4.55 6.61 17.19
N MET A 94 -5.67 5.90 16.99
CA MET A 94 -6.67 5.60 18.02
C MET A 94 -6.56 4.14 18.51
N PHE A 95 -6.38 3.19 17.60
CA PHE A 95 -6.40 1.75 17.87
C PHE A 95 -5.10 1.12 17.40
N LEU A 96 -4.22 0.79 18.35
CA LEU A 96 -2.92 0.27 17.99
C LEU A 96 -3.00 -1.12 17.39
N PRO A 97 -2.18 -1.42 16.35
CA PRO A 97 -1.93 -2.79 15.90
C PRO A 97 -1.09 -3.55 16.93
N LEU A 98 -0.88 -4.83 16.72
CA LEU A 98 0.02 -5.64 17.57
C LEU A 98 1.48 -5.21 17.37
N MET A 99 1.91 -5.07 16.12
CA MET A 99 3.26 -4.65 15.71
C MET A 99 3.15 -3.61 14.60
N GLU A 100 4.21 -2.86 14.34
CA GLU A 100 4.37 -2.01 13.16
C GLU A 100 5.84 -2.05 12.68
N LEU A 101 6.09 -1.70 11.43
CA LEU A 101 7.45 -1.46 10.94
C LEU A 101 7.95 -0.10 11.42
N ASP A 102 9.22 -0.03 11.79
CA ASP A 102 9.92 1.24 11.98
C ASP A 102 10.47 1.78 10.63
N ALA A 103 11.13 2.92 10.67
CA ALA A 103 11.73 3.53 9.47
C ALA A 103 12.90 2.71 8.88
N ASP A 104 13.49 1.84 9.66
CA ASP A 104 14.60 0.95 9.29
C ASP A 104 14.10 -0.47 8.89
N LEU A 105 12.78 -0.64 8.76
CA LEU A 105 12.11 -1.89 8.37
C LEU A 105 12.22 -3.03 9.41
N ASN A 106 12.41 -2.71 10.68
CA ASN A 106 12.28 -3.68 11.75
C ASN A 106 10.86 -3.68 12.30
N PHE A 107 10.37 -4.85 12.72
CA PHE A 107 9.09 -4.92 13.43
C PHE A 107 9.25 -4.40 14.85
N GLU A 108 8.44 -3.43 15.21
CA GLU A 108 8.39 -2.78 16.51
C GLU A 108 7.07 -3.09 17.22
N GLY A 109 7.14 -3.35 18.52
CA GLY A 109 5.96 -3.65 19.33
C GLY A 109 5.07 -2.43 19.53
N MET A 110 3.79 -2.56 19.13
CA MET A 110 2.76 -1.55 19.39
C MET A 110 1.90 -1.94 20.61
N LEU A 111 0.94 -2.86 20.47
CA LEU A 111 0.25 -3.47 21.61
C LEU A 111 0.96 -4.73 22.12
N ALA A 112 1.57 -5.51 21.25
CA ALA A 112 2.39 -6.64 21.63
C ALA A 112 3.82 -6.18 21.92
N ASP A 113 4.46 -6.77 22.93
CA ASP A 113 5.89 -6.61 23.18
C ASP A 113 6.72 -7.70 22.50
N SER A 114 6.09 -8.82 22.14
CA SER A 114 6.77 -9.91 21.44
C SER A 114 5.81 -10.79 20.63
N ILE A 115 6.34 -11.31 19.51
CA ILE A 115 5.75 -12.39 18.72
C ILE A 115 6.83 -13.45 18.55
N THR A 116 6.51 -14.71 18.84
CA THR A 116 7.46 -15.82 18.75
C THR A 116 6.81 -17.05 18.13
N THR A 117 7.62 -17.88 17.49
CA THR A 117 7.21 -19.18 16.96
C THR A 117 8.37 -20.18 17.07
N GLU A 118 8.08 -21.46 17.29
CA GLU A 118 9.08 -22.54 17.25
C GLU A 118 8.94 -23.40 15.99
N ASP A 119 7.82 -23.30 15.29
CA ASP A 119 7.45 -24.20 14.20
C ASP A 119 6.87 -23.48 12.97
N ASN A 120 6.96 -22.16 12.91
CA ASN A 120 6.40 -21.33 11.83
C ASN A 120 4.90 -21.57 11.54
N LYS A 121 4.19 -22.15 12.50
CA LYS A 121 2.77 -22.46 12.41
C LYS A 121 1.98 -21.96 13.60
N ASN A 122 2.57 -22.04 14.79
CA ASN A 122 2.00 -21.54 16.02
C ASN A 122 2.75 -20.27 16.44
N PHE A 123 2.08 -19.13 16.35
CA PHE A 123 2.61 -17.82 16.70
C PHE A 123 2.07 -17.41 18.07
N ILE A 124 2.95 -17.14 19.01
CA ILE A 124 2.60 -16.71 20.36
C ILE A 124 2.81 -15.19 20.43
N VAL A 125 1.73 -14.47 20.60
CA VAL A 125 1.69 -13.01 20.73
C VAL A 125 1.52 -12.67 22.19
N HIS A 126 2.47 -11.93 22.77
CA HIS A 126 2.38 -11.41 24.12
C HIS A 126 2.03 -9.91 24.07
N ILE A 127 0.91 -9.52 24.71
CA ILE A 127 0.46 -8.15 24.85
C ILE A 127 1.23 -7.51 25.99
N ASP A 128 1.79 -6.31 25.76
CA ASP A 128 2.55 -5.58 26.77
C ASP A 128 1.75 -5.48 28.09
N ASP A 129 2.39 -5.82 29.19
CA ASP A 129 1.77 -5.82 30.52
C ASP A 129 1.24 -4.43 30.92
N ALA A 130 1.87 -3.36 30.43
CA ALA A 130 1.47 -1.98 30.70
C ALA A 130 0.34 -1.47 29.80
N ALA A 131 0.00 -2.20 28.73
CA ALA A 131 -1.01 -1.76 27.77
C ALA A 131 -2.39 -1.60 28.41
N THR A 132 -2.94 -0.37 28.33
CA THR A 132 -4.28 -0.02 28.84
C THR A 132 -5.06 0.79 27.82
N TRP A 133 -6.34 0.70 27.89
CA TRP A 133 -7.28 1.59 27.24
C TRP A 133 -7.28 2.98 27.93
N SER A 134 -7.76 4.02 27.26
CA SER A 134 -7.83 5.39 27.78
C SER A 134 -8.74 5.53 29.02
N ASP A 135 -9.64 4.59 29.25
CA ASP A 135 -10.47 4.50 30.47
C ASP A 135 -9.78 3.80 31.65
N GLY A 136 -8.54 3.37 31.46
CA GLY A 136 -7.72 2.65 32.47
C GLY A 136 -7.94 1.15 32.52
N THR A 137 -8.82 0.58 31.67
CA THR A 137 -9.01 -0.86 31.57
C THR A 137 -7.78 -1.51 30.90
N PRO A 138 -7.24 -2.64 31.42
CA PRO A 138 -6.14 -3.33 30.74
C PRO A 138 -6.54 -3.83 29.35
N VAL A 139 -5.66 -3.69 28.36
CA VAL A 139 -5.78 -4.39 27.08
C VAL A 139 -5.46 -5.87 27.31
N THR A 140 -6.32 -6.75 26.83
CA THR A 140 -6.23 -8.18 27.10
C THR A 140 -6.30 -9.02 25.82
N ALA A 141 -5.95 -10.31 25.97
CA ALA A 141 -6.11 -11.31 24.92
C ALA A 141 -7.57 -11.44 24.43
N ASP A 142 -8.56 -11.16 25.30
CA ASP A 142 -9.97 -11.16 24.93
C ASP A 142 -10.30 -10.07 23.89
N ASP A 143 -9.65 -8.90 23.96
CA ASP A 143 -9.82 -7.81 23.00
C ASP A 143 -9.27 -8.21 21.62
N VAL A 144 -8.09 -8.84 21.59
CA VAL A 144 -7.44 -9.32 20.35
C VAL A 144 -8.28 -10.41 19.68
N VAL A 145 -8.67 -11.46 20.46
CA VAL A 145 -9.48 -12.58 19.94
C VAL A 145 -10.83 -12.09 19.45
N TYR A 146 -11.48 -11.17 20.19
CA TYR A 146 -12.74 -10.58 19.79
C TYR A 146 -12.62 -9.82 18.48
N THR A 147 -11.59 -8.96 18.35
CA THR A 147 -11.36 -8.17 17.13
C THR A 147 -11.11 -9.07 15.93
N ALA A 148 -10.26 -10.08 16.07
CA ALA A 148 -9.97 -11.04 15.01
C ALA A 148 -11.24 -11.80 14.55
N LEU A 149 -12.10 -12.21 15.50
CA LEU A 149 -13.37 -12.87 15.19
C LEU A 149 -14.30 -11.94 14.38
N ARG A 150 -14.35 -10.64 14.71
CA ARG A 150 -15.16 -9.67 13.95
C ARG A 150 -14.58 -9.41 12.56
N LEU A 151 -13.26 -9.30 12.42
CA LEU A 151 -12.61 -9.16 11.11
C LEU A 151 -12.84 -10.37 10.20
N ALA A 152 -12.92 -11.59 10.76
CA ALA A 152 -13.23 -12.81 10.02
C ALA A 152 -14.75 -13.06 9.83
N SER A 153 -15.62 -12.13 10.23
CA SER A 153 -17.06 -12.30 10.13
C SER A 153 -17.58 -12.09 8.71
N PRO A 154 -18.38 -13.00 8.15
CA PRO A 154 -19.07 -12.79 6.87
C PRO A 154 -20.12 -11.67 6.94
N VAL A 155 -20.62 -11.30 8.13
CA VAL A 155 -21.59 -10.20 8.33
C VAL A 155 -20.89 -8.85 8.16
N ILE A 156 -19.67 -8.68 8.72
CA ILE A 156 -18.82 -7.51 8.49
C ILE A 156 -18.36 -7.46 7.03
N GLY A 157 -17.97 -8.61 6.47
CA GLY A 157 -17.66 -8.76 5.06
C GLY A 157 -16.40 -8.03 4.61
N ASN A 158 -15.41 -7.81 5.51
CA ASN A 158 -14.15 -7.18 5.16
C ASN A 158 -13.30 -8.14 4.32
N THR A 159 -13.10 -7.82 3.04
CA THR A 159 -12.29 -8.61 2.11
C THR A 159 -10.85 -8.12 1.98
N ALA A 160 -10.48 -6.99 2.58
CA ALA A 160 -9.11 -6.50 2.58
C ALA A 160 -8.24 -7.23 3.62
N MET A 161 -8.87 -7.73 4.70
CA MET A 161 -8.21 -8.44 5.80
C MET A 161 -8.65 -9.91 5.81
N MET A 162 -8.10 -10.72 4.89
CA MET A 162 -8.55 -12.10 4.70
C MET A 162 -7.81 -13.08 5.64
N TYR A 163 -8.56 -13.70 6.54
CA TYR A 163 -8.05 -14.62 7.57
C TYR A 163 -7.99 -16.09 7.13
N TYR A 164 -8.09 -16.40 5.83
CA TYR A 164 -8.14 -17.77 5.30
C TYR A 164 -6.97 -18.69 5.70
N VAL A 165 -5.86 -18.12 6.15
CA VAL A 165 -4.67 -18.88 6.58
C VAL A 165 -4.84 -19.54 7.95
N PHE A 166 -5.76 -19.06 8.80
CA PHE A 166 -5.93 -19.56 10.16
C PHE A 166 -6.84 -20.79 10.21
N GLU A 167 -6.52 -21.74 11.12
CA GLU A 167 -7.38 -22.88 11.41
C GLU A 167 -8.79 -22.41 11.82
N GLY A 168 -9.82 -23.07 11.30
CA GLY A 168 -11.22 -22.73 11.58
C GLY A 168 -11.81 -21.61 10.73
N VAL A 169 -11.03 -20.98 9.83
CA VAL A 169 -11.52 -20.00 8.86
C VAL A 169 -11.69 -20.65 7.49
N GLY A 170 -12.74 -20.29 6.75
CA GLY A 170 -12.99 -20.78 5.40
C GLY A 170 -11.95 -20.29 4.39
N ASP A 171 -11.93 -20.92 3.22
CA ASP A 171 -11.06 -20.52 2.11
C ASP A 171 -11.44 -19.15 1.50
N ASP A 172 -12.62 -18.65 1.81
CA ASP A 172 -13.14 -17.33 1.46
C ASP A 172 -12.68 -16.24 2.45
N GLY A 173 -11.94 -16.60 3.49
CA GLY A 173 -11.42 -15.69 4.50
C GLY A 173 -12.37 -15.46 5.68
N PHE A 174 -13.52 -16.13 5.73
CA PHE A 174 -14.54 -15.94 6.76
C PHE A 174 -14.76 -17.19 7.62
N VAL A 175 -15.22 -16.97 8.84
CA VAL A 175 -15.76 -18.02 9.70
C VAL A 175 -17.18 -18.37 9.26
N GLU A 176 -17.74 -19.46 9.80
CA GLU A 176 -19.18 -19.74 9.65
C GLU A 176 -20.01 -18.62 10.32
N GLU A 177 -21.12 -18.24 9.69
CA GLU A 177 -22.03 -17.24 10.26
C GLU A 177 -22.49 -17.62 11.66
N GLY A 178 -22.32 -16.72 12.61
CA GLY A 178 -22.64 -16.95 14.02
C GLY A 178 -21.56 -17.72 14.80
N ALA A 179 -20.37 -17.89 14.26
CA ALA A 179 -19.24 -18.46 15.00
C ALA A 179 -18.91 -17.61 16.25
N GLU A 180 -18.66 -18.27 17.37
CA GLU A 180 -18.30 -17.62 18.64
C GLU A 180 -16.79 -17.58 18.89
N SER A 181 -15.99 -18.27 18.05
CA SER A 181 -14.53 -18.33 18.15
C SER A 181 -13.89 -18.73 16.80
N ILE A 182 -12.59 -18.51 16.68
CA ILE A 182 -11.74 -19.04 15.60
C ILE A 182 -10.85 -20.11 16.21
N ASP A 183 -10.86 -21.35 15.66
CA ASP A 183 -10.06 -22.45 16.19
C ASP A 183 -8.55 -22.11 16.20
N GLY A 184 -8.10 -21.39 15.17
CA GLY A 184 -6.71 -20.96 15.03
C GLY A 184 -6.34 -19.68 15.79
N ILE A 185 -7.25 -19.01 16.53
CA ILE A 185 -6.92 -17.79 17.29
C ILE A 185 -7.49 -17.93 18.71
N GLN A 186 -6.61 -18.26 19.64
CA GLN A 186 -7.03 -18.66 20.98
C GLN A 186 -6.32 -17.86 22.07
N LYS A 187 -7.07 -17.45 23.08
CA LYS A 187 -6.53 -16.92 24.31
C LYS A 187 -5.79 -18.02 25.08
N VAL A 188 -4.53 -17.79 25.44
CA VAL A 188 -3.74 -18.66 26.30
C VAL A 188 -3.87 -18.21 27.76
N ASP A 189 -3.70 -16.92 28.00
CA ASP A 189 -3.95 -16.23 29.27
C ASP A 189 -4.37 -14.78 28.99
N ASP A 190 -4.45 -13.93 30.03
CA ASP A 190 -4.96 -12.57 29.89
C ASP A 190 -4.10 -11.66 28.99
N LYS A 191 -2.82 -12.00 28.80
CA LYS A 191 -1.88 -11.22 27.98
C LYS A 191 -1.32 -12.00 26.79
N THR A 192 -1.72 -13.26 26.59
CA THR A 192 -1.13 -14.13 25.58
C THR A 192 -2.21 -14.69 24.66
N VAL A 193 -2.00 -14.48 23.35
CA VAL A 193 -2.83 -15.06 22.27
C VAL A 193 -1.97 -16.00 21.43
N GLN A 194 -2.48 -17.18 21.12
CA GLN A 194 -1.90 -18.08 20.15
C GLN A 194 -2.66 -17.97 18.82
N PHE A 195 -1.91 -17.75 17.74
CA PHE A 195 -2.39 -17.84 16.38
C PHE A 195 -1.84 -19.12 15.74
N THR A 196 -2.72 -19.95 15.19
CA THR A 196 -2.35 -21.21 14.52
C THR A 196 -2.79 -21.15 13.07
N THR A 197 -1.83 -21.27 12.16
CA THR A 197 -2.08 -21.27 10.72
C THR A 197 -2.30 -22.68 10.19
N LYS A 198 -2.98 -22.82 9.04
CA LYS A 198 -3.20 -24.11 8.36
C LYS A 198 -1.90 -24.73 7.85
N GLU A 199 -1.04 -23.88 7.31
CA GLU A 199 0.27 -24.22 6.76
C GLU A 199 1.37 -23.39 7.46
N GLU A 200 2.61 -23.83 7.36
CA GLU A 200 3.76 -23.07 7.84
C GLU A 200 3.92 -21.75 7.07
N MET A 201 4.29 -20.66 7.73
CA MET A 201 4.65 -19.40 7.12
C MET A 201 5.77 -18.70 7.90
N PRO A 202 6.63 -17.88 7.26
CA PRO A 202 7.62 -17.09 7.96
C PRO A 202 6.98 -16.18 9.02
N ILE A 203 7.69 -15.95 10.13
CA ILE A 203 7.24 -15.00 11.16
C ILE A 203 7.07 -13.60 10.57
N THR A 204 7.94 -13.18 9.67
CA THR A 204 7.86 -11.89 8.96
C THR A 204 6.57 -11.74 8.17
N THR A 205 6.08 -12.80 7.54
CA THR A 205 4.78 -12.80 6.85
C THR A 205 3.63 -12.65 7.83
N PHE A 206 3.67 -13.33 8.98
CA PHE A 206 2.66 -13.18 10.03
C PHE A 206 2.66 -11.74 10.60
N GLU A 207 3.83 -11.19 10.90
CA GLU A 207 3.98 -9.84 11.42
C GLU A 207 3.51 -8.79 10.40
N ASN A 208 3.95 -8.91 9.14
CA ASN A 208 3.62 -7.95 8.09
C ASN A 208 2.14 -7.99 7.67
N SER A 209 1.57 -9.18 7.48
CA SER A 209 0.24 -9.32 6.90
C SER A 209 -0.89 -9.34 7.92
N TYR A 210 -0.62 -9.73 9.18
CA TYR A 210 -1.65 -9.88 10.21
C TYR A 210 -1.40 -9.00 11.43
N ALA A 211 -0.23 -9.02 12.05
CA ALA A 211 0.03 -8.26 13.27
C ALA A 211 -0.02 -6.73 13.05
N ARG A 212 0.45 -6.24 11.90
CA ARG A 212 0.41 -4.82 11.53
C ARG A 212 -1.00 -4.30 11.20
N TYR A 213 -1.92 -5.18 10.85
CA TYR A 213 -3.27 -4.80 10.41
C TYR A 213 -4.37 -5.19 11.40
N LEU A 214 -4.04 -5.90 12.48
CA LEU A 214 -4.99 -6.19 13.55
C LEU A 214 -5.01 -5.01 14.54
N LEU A 215 -5.78 -3.96 14.20
CA LEU A 215 -6.01 -2.81 15.07
C LEU A 215 -7.04 -3.22 16.12
N THR A 216 -6.55 -3.45 17.35
CA THR A 216 -7.34 -4.07 18.41
C THR A 216 -8.41 -3.14 18.96
N LEU A 217 -9.61 -3.65 19.18
CA LEU A 217 -10.80 -2.91 19.64
C LEU A 217 -11.15 -3.25 21.11
N PRO A 218 -11.70 -2.29 21.88
CA PRO A 218 -12.09 -2.49 23.27
C PRO A 218 -13.36 -3.34 23.36
N LYS A 219 -13.21 -4.65 23.55
CA LYS A 219 -14.33 -5.60 23.65
C LYS A 219 -15.39 -5.13 24.63
N HIS A 220 -15.01 -4.69 25.83
CA HIS A 220 -15.91 -4.26 26.89
C HIS A 220 -16.81 -3.07 26.51
N VAL A 221 -16.44 -2.32 25.49
CA VAL A 221 -17.23 -1.20 24.94
C VAL A 221 -18.10 -1.67 23.79
N ILE A 222 -17.51 -2.40 22.82
CA ILE A 222 -18.20 -2.66 21.55
C ILE A 222 -19.02 -3.96 21.56
N GLU A 223 -18.87 -4.85 22.55
CA GLU A 223 -19.68 -6.09 22.66
C GLU A 223 -21.18 -5.85 22.89
N GLN A 224 -21.57 -4.61 23.22
CA GLN A 224 -22.98 -4.21 23.33
C GLN A 224 -23.70 -4.10 21.98
N TYR A 225 -22.95 -3.93 20.88
CA TYR A 225 -23.50 -3.85 19.53
C TYR A 225 -23.65 -5.24 18.93
N SER A 226 -24.74 -5.48 18.19
CA SER A 226 -24.83 -6.68 17.36
C SER A 226 -23.79 -6.62 16.23
N GLU A 227 -23.50 -7.76 15.63
CA GLU A 227 -22.51 -7.86 14.55
C GLU A 227 -22.89 -6.99 13.33
N GLU A 228 -24.18 -6.93 13.01
CA GLU A 228 -24.69 -6.08 11.93
C GLU A 228 -24.54 -4.58 12.24
N GLU A 229 -24.65 -4.21 13.52
CA GLU A 229 -24.49 -2.80 13.93
C GLU A 229 -23.03 -2.35 13.91
N LEU A 230 -22.05 -3.25 14.08
CA LEU A 230 -20.63 -2.89 14.15
C LEU A 230 -20.10 -2.16 12.90
N SER A 231 -20.67 -2.43 11.72
CA SER A 231 -20.28 -1.73 10.48
C SER A 231 -20.77 -0.28 10.42
N THR A 232 -21.77 0.10 11.22
CA THR A 232 -22.44 1.40 11.16
C THR A 232 -22.62 2.07 12.51
N ALA A 233 -22.07 1.51 13.59
CA ALA A 233 -22.19 2.07 14.93
C ALA A 233 -21.54 3.45 15.00
N ASP A 234 -22.31 4.43 15.45
CA ASP A 234 -21.89 5.84 15.55
C ASP A 234 -20.69 6.02 16.50
N TRP A 235 -20.48 5.08 17.43
CA TRP A 235 -19.33 5.07 18.32
C TRP A 235 -17.99 5.13 17.56
N PHE A 236 -17.86 4.47 16.40
CA PHE A 236 -16.63 4.49 15.61
C PHE A 236 -16.31 5.88 15.03
N ASN A 237 -17.30 6.76 14.95
CA ASN A 237 -17.10 8.14 14.52
C ASN A 237 -16.48 9.01 15.62
N HIS A 238 -16.76 8.69 16.90
CA HIS A 238 -16.25 9.41 18.05
C HIS A 238 -15.93 8.44 19.20
N PRO A 239 -14.93 7.55 19.01
CA PRO A 239 -14.57 6.59 20.04
C PRO A 239 -13.95 7.31 21.25
N ASP A 240 -14.55 7.07 22.42
CA ASP A 240 -14.12 7.65 23.70
C ASP A 240 -13.16 6.72 24.48
N VAL A 241 -12.99 5.48 24.03
CA VAL A 241 -12.07 4.48 24.60
C VAL A 241 -11.12 4.01 23.51
N VAL A 242 -9.85 4.38 23.63
CA VAL A 242 -8.81 4.12 22.63
C VAL A 242 -7.55 3.53 23.29
N SER A 243 -6.74 2.80 22.53
CA SER A 243 -5.43 2.30 22.98
C SER A 243 -4.27 3.19 22.51
N GLY A 244 -4.53 4.04 21.52
CA GLY A 244 -3.54 4.89 20.86
C GLY A 244 -3.32 6.25 21.50
N PRO A 245 -2.36 7.03 20.95
CA PRO A 245 -1.96 8.33 21.50
C PRO A 245 -2.97 9.45 21.26
N PHE A 246 -3.97 9.27 20.40
CA PHE A 246 -4.93 10.31 20.03
C PHE A 246 -6.36 9.82 20.03
N ILE A 247 -7.30 10.77 20.19
CA ILE A 247 -8.75 10.59 20.15
C ILE A 247 -9.30 11.48 19.04
N VAL A 248 -10.10 10.93 18.11
CA VAL A 248 -10.74 11.73 17.07
C VAL A 248 -11.78 12.67 17.68
N THR A 249 -11.76 13.92 17.25
CA THR A 249 -12.72 14.94 17.68
C THR A 249 -13.68 15.38 16.58
N ASP A 250 -13.22 15.34 15.34
CA ASP A 250 -14.01 15.68 14.16
C ASP A 250 -13.37 15.08 12.91
N PHE A 251 -14.17 14.73 11.90
CA PHE A 251 -13.65 14.29 10.63
C PHE A 251 -14.64 14.47 9.48
N ASP A 252 -14.08 14.67 8.31
CA ASP A 252 -14.73 14.58 7.01
C ASP A 252 -13.82 13.72 6.12
N VAL A 253 -14.31 12.56 5.71
CA VAL A 253 -13.52 11.52 5.01
C VAL A 253 -12.85 12.00 3.72
N ASP A 254 -13.37 13.08 3.12
CA ASP A 254 -12.84 13.66 1.88
C ASP A 254 -11.90 14.85 2.13
N HIS A 255 -11.86 15.40 3.36
CA HIS A 255 -11.15 16.66 3.63
C HIS A 255 -10.18 16.61 4.80
N TYR A 256 -10.57 16.03 5.96
CA TYR A 256 -9.72 16.02 7.14
C TYR A 256 -10.13 15.03 8.23
N ILE A 257 -9.19 14.74 9.12
CA ILE A 257 -9.46 14.20 10.45
C ILE A 257 -8.73 15.05 11.48
N SER A 258 -9.43 15.42 12.55
CA SER A 258 -8.90 16.16 13.70
C SER A 258 -8.86 15.28 14.94
N TYR A 259 -7.73 15.34 15.63
CA TYR A 259 -7.51 14.56 16.85
C TYR A 259 -7.06 15.48 17.98
N GLU A 260 -7.43 15.10 19.21
CA GLU A 260 -6.83 15.61 20.44
C GLU A 260 -5.96 14.53 21.11
N ALA A 261 -4.98 14.97 21.90
CA ALA A 261 -4.06 14.07 22.59
C ALA A 261 -4.77 13.25 23.66
N ASN A 262 -4.59 11.93 23.61
CA ASN A 262 -4.92 11.03 24.72
C ASN A 262 -3.91 11.24 25.86
N LYS A 263 -4.32 12.00 26.89
CA LYS A 263 -3.44 12.32 28.04
C LYS A 263 -3.15 11.12 28.93
N ASP A 264 -3.93 10.05 28.81
CA ASP A 264 -3.79 8.79 29.56
C ASP A 264 -3.13 7.68 28.73
N TYR A 265 -2.47 8.05 27.61
CA TYR A 265 -1.77 7.09 26.76
C TYR A 265 -0.68 6.35 27.52
N TRP A 266 -0.76 5.05 27.56
CA TRP A 266 0.08 4.18 28.41
C TRP A 266 1.58 4.20 28.04
N LYS A 267 1.96 4.50 26.78
CA LYS A 267 3.36 4.74 26.38
C LYS A 267 3.83 6.18 26.65
N GLY A 268 3.01 7.02 27.28
CA GLY A 268 3.28 8.41 27.61
C GLY A 268 2.42 9.40 26.83
N ALA A 269 1.88 10.39 27.51
CA ALA A 269 1.02 11.41 26.92
C ALA A 269 1.72 12.16 25.78
N PRO A 270 1.04 12.40 24.63
CA PRO A 270 1.57 13.23 23.55
C PRO A 270 1.98 14.62 24.06
N LYS A 271 3.09 15.14 23.51
CA LYS A 271 3.60 16.49 23.83
C LYS A 271 2.84 17.58 23.09
N ILE A 272 2.22 17.24 21.96
CA ILE A 272 1.32 18.13 21.21
C ILE A 272 -0.11 17.97 21.72
N ASP A 273 -0.92 19.01 21.55
CA ASP A 273 -2.32 18.99 21.99
C ASP A 273 -3.25 18.45 20.91
N LYS A 274 -2.95 18.76 19.64
CA LYS A 274 -3.76 18.35 18.48
C LYS A 274 -2.90 17.87 17.32
N LEU A 275 -3.44 16.89 16.59
CA LEU A 275 -2.95 16.43 15.31
C LEU A 275 -4.08 16.51 14.29
N ASN A 276 -3.84 17.11 13.13
CA ASN A 276 -4.79 17.10 12.03
C ASN A 276 -4.18 16.39 10.83
N ILE A 277 -4.93 15.50 10.20
CA ILE A 277 -4.65 14.98 8.86
C ILE A 277 -5.51 15.78 7.89
N LYS A 278 -4.90 16.49 6.95
CA LYS A 278 -5.56 17.29 5.93
C LYS A 278 -5.44 16.61 4.58
N ILE A 279 -6.57 16.32 3.95
CA ILE A 279 -6.62 15.74 2.60
C ILE A 279 -6.65 16.89 1.61
N VAL A 280 -5.66 16.96 0.75
CA VAL A 280 -5.51 18.04 -0.24
C VAL A 280 -5.06 17.46 -1.60
N ASP A 281 -5.30 18.19 -2.67
CA ASP A 281 -4.70 17.83 -3.96
C ASP A 281 -3.17 17.97 -3.90
N GLY A 282 -2.42 17.10 -4.60
CA GLY A 282 -0.95 17.15 -4.64
C GLY A 282 -0.39 18.53 -4.99
N SER A 283 -1.04 19.22 -5.94
CA SER A 283 -0.69 20.61 -6.34
C SER A 283 -0.82 21.65 -5.22
N GLN A 284 -1.48 21.35 -4.10
CA GLN A 284 -1.64 22.23 -2.96
C GLN A 284 -0.60 22.00 -1.86
N LEU A 285 0.11 20.86 -1.90
CA LEU A 285 1.10 20.50 -0.87
C LEU A 285 2.22 21.51 -0.79
N TYR A 286 2.80 21.93 -1.91
CA TYR A 286 3.85 22.97 -1.93
C TYR A 286 3.38 24.28 -1.28
N ALA A 287 2.20 24.79 -1.66
CA ALA A 287 1.66 26.02 -1.11
C ALA A 287 1.34 25.89 0.40
N GLY A 288 0.85 24.72 0.82
CA GLY A 288 0.58 24.40 2.23
C GLY A 288 1.85 24.38 3.08
N LEU A 289 2.93 23.75 2.59
CA LEU A 289 4.24 23.74 3.22
C LEU A 289 4.86 25.15 3.27
N GLN A 290 4.77 25.90 2.18
CA GLN A 290 5.28 27.27 2.09
C GLN A 290 4.58 28.21 3.07
N SER A 291 3.26 28.11 3.21
CA SER A 291 2.47 28.95 4.12
C SER A 291 2.54 28.52 5.58
N GLY A 292 2.96 27.27 5.86
CA GLY A 292 2.89 26.64 7.18
C GLY A 292 1.48 26.17 7.55
N GLU A 293 0.58 26.04 6.59
CA GLU A 293 -0.73 25.41 6.77
C GLU A 293 -0.61 23.87 6.86
N ILE A 294 0.41 23.30 6.19
CA ILE A 294 0.86 21.93 6.31
C ILE A 294 2.24 21.95 6.96
N ASP A 295 2.42 21.11 7.97
CA ASP A 295 3.65 21.01 8.73
C ASP A 295 4.52 19.85 8.30
N ILE A 296 3.91 18.75 7.87
CA ILE A 296 4.63 17.54 7.51
C ILE A 296 3.87 16.79 6.41
N THR A 297 4.63 16.21 5.51
CA THR A 297 4.18 15.29 4.46
C THR A 297 4.96 13.99 4.57
N GLN A 298 4.36 12.89 4.12
CA GLN A 298 4.97 11.56 4.15
C GLN A 298 5.06 11.01 2.71
N GLN A 299 6.06 10.22 2.41
CA GLN A 299 6.45 9.85 1.05
C GLN A 299 5.39 9.08 0.25
N THR A 300 4.58 8.24 0.89
CA THR A 300 3.60 7.38 0.21
C THR A 300 2.15 7.81 0.41
N MET A 301 1.89 8.69 1.38
CA MET A 301 0.53 9.18 1.66
C MET A 301 0.28 10.58 1.12
N SER A 302 1.34 11.38 0.93
CA SER A 302 1.24 12.79 0.54
C SER A 302 1.45 13.03 -0.95
N ASP A 303 2.19 12.19 -1.63
CA ASP A 303 2.41 12.19 -3.09
C ASP A 303 2.69 13.59 -3.67
N ILE A 304 3.75 14.24 -3.15
CA ILE A 304 4.21 15.55 -3.68
C ILE A 304 4.53 15.36 -5.16
N PRO A 305 3.96 16.21 -6.07
CA PRO A 305 4.28 16.12 -7.49
C PRO A 305 5.78 16.31 -7.75
N GLN A 306 6.36 15.52 -8.63
CA GLN A 306 7.80 15.55 -8.89
C GLN A 306 8.26 16.88 -9.47
N GLU A 307 7.41 17.57 -10.23
CA GLU A 307 7.66 18.93 -10.70
C GLU A 307 7.81 19.97 -9.56
N ASP A 308 7.32 19.66 -8.36
CA ASP A 308 7.41 20.54 -7.20
C ASP A 308 8.60 20.23 -6.30
N TYR A 309 9.34 19.13 -6.50
CA TYR A 309 10.44 18.70 -5.63
C TYR A 309 11.48 19.79 -5.40
N GLU A 310 12.02 20.40 -6.47
CA GLU A 310 12.99 21.48 -6.37
C GLU A 310 12.42 22.72 -5.66
N SER A 311 11.12 22.98 -5.85
CA SER A 311 10.44 24.10 -5.21
C SER A 311 10.27 23.88 -3.71
N VAL A 312 9.97 22.65 -3.30
CA VAL A 312 9.87 22.24 -1.88
C VAL A 312 11.25 22.28 -1.22
N GLU A 313 12.30 21.77 -1.89
CA GLU A 313 13.69 21.85 -1.40
C GLU A 313 14.18 23.29 -1.18
N ALA A 314 13.69 24.23 -2.00
CA ALA A 314 14.06 25.64 -1.90
C ALA A 314 13.36 26.38 -0.75
N LEU A 315 12.42 25.75 -0.03
CA LEU A 315 11.73 26.35 1.11
C LEU A 315 12.66 26.45 2.34
N ASP A 316 12.78 27.66 2.89
CA ASP A 316 13.62 27.93 4.07
C ASP A 316 13.02 27.35 5.38
N ASN A 317 11.72 27.07 5.42
CA ASN A 317 10.96 26.69 6.60
C ASN A 317 10.74 25.18 6.77
N VAL A 318 11.19 24.36 5.84
CA VAL A 318 11.09 22.88 5.89
C VAL A 318 12.46 22.22 5.75
N ASP A 319 12.56 21.00 6.22
CA ASP A 319 13.61 20.04 5.87
C ASP A 319 12.99 18.95 5.01
N VAL A 320 13.72 18.50 3.99
CA VAL A 320 13.28 17.48 3.02
C VAL A 320 13.98 16.17 3.28
N VAL A 321 13.23 15.08 3.16
CA VAL A 321 13.73 13.70 3.29
C VAL A 321 13.22 12.88 2.11
N TYR A 322 14.12 12.20 1.41
CA TYR A 322 13.76 11.20 0.42
C TYR A 322 13.62 9.83 1.08
N GLY A 323 12.51 9.18 0.80
CA GLY A 323 12.21 7.85 1.34
C GLY A 323 13.01 6.74 0.67
N SER A 324 13.03 5.58 1.30
CA SER A 324 13.56 4.37 0.69
C SER A 324 12.84 4.06 -0.63
N PRO A 325 13.54 3.56 -1.65
CA PRO A 325 12.95 3.26 -2.96
C PRO A 325 12.08 2.00 -2.88
N VAL A 326 10.80 2.15 -2.55
CA VAL A 326 9.85 1.04 -2.40
C VAL A 326 8.75 1.02 -3.46
N THR A 327 8.62 2.10 -4.22
CA THR A 327 7.59 2.23 -5.26
C THR A 327 8.20 1.96 -6.63
N ASN A 328 7.91 0.78 -7.17
CA ASN A 328 8.45 0.29 -8.43
C ASN A 328 7.50 0.65 -9.58
N GLN A 329 8.02 1.33 -10.61
CA GLN A 329 7.32 1.52 -11.87
C GLN A 329 7.50 0.28 -12.73
N SER A 330 6.65 -0.69 -12.54
CA SER A 330 6.73 -2.02 -13.14
C SER A 330 6.12 -2.03 -14.54
N VAL A 331 6.81 -2.66 -15.47
CA VAL A 331 6.37 -2.90 -16.86
C VAL A 331 6.25 -4.40 -17.08
N PHE A 332 5.02 -4.90 -17.12
CA PHE A 332 4.69 -6.31 -17.30
C PHE A 332 4.52 -6.65 -18.77
N ILE A 333 5.13 -7.74 -19.22
CA ILE A 333 5.03 -8.24 -20.58
C ILE A 333 4.21 -9.53 -20.57
N GLN A 334 3.10 -9.55 -21.31
CA GLN A 334 2.31 -10.77 -21.46
C GLN A 334 3.05 -11.77 -22.34
N THR A 335 3.62 -12.82 -21.72
CA THR A 335 4.52 -13.76 -22.41
C THR A 335 3.81 -14.63 -23.45
N LYS A 336 2.48 -14.77 -23.40
CA LYS A 336 1.70 -15.44 -24.45
C LYS A 336 1.63 -14.59 -25.74
N ASN A 337 1.64 -13.26 -25.62
CA ASN A 337 1.53 -12.33 -26.73
C ASN A 337 2.91 -11.89 -27.24
N VAL A 338 3.93 -11.90 -26.37
CA VAL A 338 5.34 -11.68 -26.71
C VAL A 338 6.16 -12.89 -26.26
N PRO A 339 6.04 -14.05 -26.95
CA PRO A 339 6.56 -15.32 -26.47
C PRO A 339 8.09 -15.46 -26.56
N ASP A 340 8.73 -14.80 -27.53
CA ASP A 340 10.16 -14.93 -27.73
C ASP A 340 10.94 -14.10 -26.70
N VAL A 341 11.75 -14.79 -25.89
CA VAL A 341 12.57 -14.16 -24.84
C VAL A 341 13.54 -13.12 -25.40
N LYS A 342 14.07 -13.33 -26.61
CA LYS A 342 15.00 -12.37 -27.24
C LYS A 342 14.30 -11.05 -27.61
N VAL A 343 13.01 -11.11 -27.98
CA VAL A 343 12.21 -9.91 -28.19
C VAL A 343 12.01 -9.16 -26.88
N ARG A 344 11.68 -9.86 -25.79
CA ARG A 344 11.53 -9.23 -24.46
C ARG A 344 12.85 -8.66 -23.95
N GLN A 345 13.96 -9.39 -24.11
CA GLN A 345 15.30 -8.85 -23.83
C GLN A 345 15.63 -7.62 -24.67
N ALA A 346 15.31 -7.64 -25.96
CA ALA A 346 15.51 -6.49 -26.83
C ALA A 346 14.70 -5.26 -26.37
N MET A 347 13.47 -5.47 -25.89
CA MET A 347 12.66 -4.40 -25.32
C MET A 347 13.36 -3.74 -24.13
N LEU A 348 13.98 -4.53 -23.23
CA LEU A 348 14.71 -4.02 -22.08
C LEU A 348 16.02 -3.33 -22.48
N TYR A 349 16.84 -3.94 -23.37
CA TYR A 349 18.11 -3.33 -23.83
C TYR A 349 17.91 -2.04 -24.63
N ALA A 350 16.73 -1.83 -25.20
CA ALA A 350 16.43 -0.66 -26.01
C ALA A 350 16.11 0.61 -25.20
N ILE A 351 15.97 0.52 -23.87
CA ILE A 351 15.50 1.63 -23.03
C ILE A 351 16.66 2.22 -22.23
N ASP A 352 16.87 3.54 -22.33
CA ASP A 352 17.78 4.30 -21.46
C ASP A 352 17.07 4.70 -20.17
N ARG A 353 16.95 3.73 -19.24
CA ARG A 353 16.25 3.92 -17.95
C ARG A 353 16.97 4.96 -17.08
N GLN A 354 18.30 5.07 -17.20
CA GLN A 354 19.05 6.09 -16.47
C GLN A 354 18.66 7.51 -16.94
N GLN A 355 18.53 7.71 -18.26
CA GLN A 355 18.08 8.98 -18.79
C GLN A 355 16.65 9.29 -18.33
N ILE A 356 15.74 8.31 -18.34
CA ILE A 356 14.36 8.49 -17.83
C ILE A 356 14.38 8.92 -16.36
N LEU A 357 15.16 8.24 -15.52
CA LEU A 357 15.30 8.57 -14.10
C LEU A 357 15.85 10.00 -13.88
N GLU A 358 16.86 10.40 -14.65
CA GLU A 358 17.45 11.73 -14.54
C GLU A 358 16.53 12.84 -15.06
N GLU A 359 15.86 12.63 -16.19
CA GLU A 359 15.03 13.66 -16.84
C GLU A 359 13.65 13.83 -16.21
N LEU A 360 13.05 12.75 -15.68
CA LEU A 360 11.70 12.81 -15.13
C LEU A 360 11.65 12.82 -13.59
N LEU A 361 12.67 12.28 -12.92
CA LEU A 361 12.71 12.17 -11.47
C LEU A 361 13.93 12.89 -10.84
N ASN A 362 14.66 13.71 -11.61
CA ASN A 362 15.86 14.42 -11.16
C ASN A 362 16.89 13.48 -10.47
N GLY A 363 16.91 12.20 -10.85
CA GLY A 363 17.77 11.18 -10.26
C GLY A 363 17.28 10.61 -8.91
N HIS A 364 16.10 11.00 -8.43
CA HIS A 364 15.55 10.51 -7.15
C HIS A 364 14.92 9.12 -7.31
N GLY A 365 15.74 8.10 -7.16
CA GLY A 365 15.33 6.71 -7.28
C GLY A 365 16.48 5.81 -7.68
N GLU A 366 16.18 4.61 -8.11
CA GLU A 366 17.18 3.65 -8.58
C GLU A 366 16.67 2.80 -9.75
N ILE A 367 17.61 2.17 -10.45
CA ILE A 367 17.32 1.23 -11.53
C ILE A 367 17.59 -0.19 -11.04
N VAL A 368 16.57 -1.02 -11.11
CA VAL A 368 16.63 -2.47 -10.90
C VAL A 368 15.95 -3.18 -12.08
N ASP A 369 16.17 -4.47 -12.26
CA ASP A 369 15.51 -5.21 -13.35
C ASP A 369 14.22 -5.90 -12.89
N GLY A 370 14.16 -6.31 -11.62
CA GLY A 370 13.04 -7.01 -11.00
C GLY A 370 12.19 -6.12 -10.10
N PHE A 371 11.58 -6.75 -9.10
CA PHE A 371 10.75 -6.08 -8.10
C PHE A 371 11.57 -5.51 -6.96
N LEU A 372 12.59 -6.26 -6.51
CA LEU A 372 13.33 -5.89 -5.31
C LEU A 372 14.26 -4.72 -5.60
N SER A 373 14.26 -3.77 -4.69
CA SER A 373 15.12 -2.59 -4.65
C SER A 373 16.08 -2.67 -3.48
N SER A 374 16.99 -1.71 -3.38
CA SER A 374 17.93 -1.61 -2.26
C SER A 374 17.24 -1.41 -0.90
N ALA A 375 15.96 -1.08 -0.87
CA ALA A 375 15.15 -1.02 0.35
C ALA A 375 14.86 -2.40 0.95
N SER A 376 14.88 -3.48 0.13
CA SER A 376 14.63 -4.82 0.63
C SER A 376 15.87 -5.46 1.25
N PRO A 377 15.79 -6.08 2.43
CA PRO A 377 16.90 -6.87 2.99
C PRO A 377 17.27 -8.07 2.11
N PHE A 378 16.38 -8.47 1.19
CA PHE A 378 16.57 -9.60 0.29
C PHE A 378 17.10 -9.20 -1.09
N TYR A 379 17.36 -7.92 -1.33
CA TYR A 379 17.92 -7.43 -2.57
C TYR A 379 19.34 -7.99 -2.81
N ASP A 380 19.58 -8.54 -4.01
CA ASP A 380 20.92 -9.02 -4.42
C ASP A 380 21.72 -7.88 -5.08
N ASP A 381 22.52 -7.19 -4.31
CA ASP A 381 23.39 -6.10 -4.75
C ASP A 381 24.51 -6.54 -5.71
N SER A 382 24.72 -7.85 -5.89
CA SER A 382 25.66 -8.38 -6.89
C SER A 382 25.08 -8.39 -8.31
N LEU A 383 23.75 -8.26 -8.46
CA LEU A 383 23.09 -8.17 -9.76
C LEU A 383 23.25 -6.77 -10.34
N THR A 384 23.89 -6.69 -11.50
CA THR A 384 23.99 -5.43 -12.23
C THR A 384 22.80 -5.28 -13.16
N PRO A 385 22.01 -4.19 -13.06
CA PRO A 385 20.91 -3.94 -13.96
C PRO A 385 21.35 -3.89 -15.44
N VAL A 386 20.48 -4.36 -16.32
CA VAL A 386 20.71 -4.33 -17.77
C VAL A 386 20.90 -2.88 -18.23
N SER A 387 22.06 -2.62 -18.85
CA SER A 387 22.39 -1.29 -19.38
C SER A 387 21.76 -1.08 -20.76
N TYR A 388 21.45 0.16 -21.09
CA TYR A 388 21.02 0.58 -22.41
C TYR A 388 22.03 0.15 -23.50
N ASP A 389 21.58 -0.66 -24.45
CA ASP A 389 22.38 -1.13 -25.60
C ASP A 389 21.45 -1.38 -26.82
N PRO A 390 21.13 -0.33 -27.59
CA PRO A 390 20.23 -0.45 -28.74
C PRO A 390 20.79 -1.31 -29.87
N GLU A 391 22.13 -1.46 -29.97
CA GLU A 391 22.72 -2.33 -30.98
C GLU A 391 22.54 -3.81 -30.60
N LYS A 392 22.68 -4.14 -29.31
CA LYS A 392 22.35 -5.47 -28.79
C LYS A 392 20.85 -5.77 -28.96
N ALA A 393 19.98 -4.79 -28.70
CA ALA A 393 18.55 -4.94 -28.93
C ALA A 393 18.25 -5.30 -30.39
N LYS A 394 18.83 -4.60 -31.37
CA LYS A 394 18.69 -4.91 -32.80
C LYS A 394 19.19 -6.30 -33.16
N ALA A 395 20.33 -6.71 -32.61
CA ALA A 395 20.89 -8.04 -32.84
C ALA A 395 19.96 -9.15 -32.29
N LEU A 396 19.39 -8.97 -31.11
CA LEU A 396 18.43 -9.90 -30.52
C LEU A 396 17.15 -10.01 -31.35
N LEU A 397 16.64 -8.89 -31.89
CA LEU A 397 15.47 -8.88 -32.79
C LEU A 397 15.77 -9.61 -34.12
N GLU A 398 16.97 -9.44 -34.68
CA GLU A 398 17.39 -10.18 -35.88
C GLU A 398 17.49 -11.70 -35.58
N GLU A 399 18.08 -12.09 -34.45
CA GLU A 399 18.15 -13.48 -34.02
C GLU A 399 16.77 -14.11 -33.75
N ALA A 400 15.83 -13.33 -33.25
CA ALA A 400 14.43 -13.73 -33.02
C ALA A 400 13.63 -13.82 -34.34
N GLY A 401 14.17 -13.29 -35.45
CA GLY A 401 13.43 -13.16 -36.72
C GLY A 401 12.27 -12.16 -36.64
N TRP A 402 12.42 -11.13 -35.80
CA TRP A 402 11.41 -10.08 -35.65
C TRP A 402 11.28 -9.26 -36.93
N ASP A 403 10.09 -9.26 -37.54
CA ASP A 403 9.84 -8.59 -38.79
C ASP A 403 9.18 -7.20 -38.65
N GLY A 404 8.89 -6.77 -37.37
CA GLY A 404 8.26 -5.49 -37.08
C GLY A 404 6.79 -5.40 -37.51
N SER A 405 6.14 -6.52 -37.86
CA SER A 405 4.73 -6.56 -38.28
C SER A 405 3.77 -6.41 -37.09
N GLN A 406 4.15 -6.91 -35.90
CA GLN A 406 3.37 -6.74 -34.68
C GLN A 406 3.53 -5.32 -34.14
N THR A 407 2.41 -4.72 -33.76
CA THR A 407 2.39 -3.48 -32.96
C THR A 407 2.06 -3.84 -31.52
N ILE A 408 2.92 -3.48 -30.58
CA ILE A 408 2.78 -3.73 -29.15
C ILE A 408 1.70 -2.82 -28.57
N ARG A 409 0.66 -3.37 -27.98
CA ARG A 409 -0.36 -2.63 -27.22
C ARG A 409 0.20 -2.37 -25.84
N PHE A 410 0.50 -1.12 -25.54
CA PHE A 410 1.14 -0.69 -24.31
C PHE A 410 0.14 0.09 -23.44
N TYR A 411 -0.40 -0.54 -22.40
CA TYR A 411 -1.37 0.05 -21.49
C TYR A 411 -0.68 0.76 -20.34
N VAL A 412 -1.10 2.00 -20.04
CA VAL A 412 -0.56 2.85 -18.98
C VAL A 412 -1.69 3.54 -18.22
N ASN A 413 -1.47 3.80 -16.92
CA ASN A 413 -2.42 4.53 -16.07
C ASN A 413 -2.42 6.02 -16.41
N SER A 414 -3.58 6.58 -16.74
CA SER A 414 -3.74 8.01 -17.04
C SER A 414 -3.56 8.91 -15.80
N GLY A 415 -3.70 8.34 -14.59
CA GLY A 415 -3.47 9.06 -13.33
C GLY A 415 -2.00 9.28 -12.99
N ASP A 416 -1.08 8.57 -13.67
CA ASP A 416 0.37 8.71 -13.49
C ASP A 416 0.96 9.50 -14.66
N SER A 417 0.96 10.83 -14.55
CA SER A 417 1.47 11.73 -15.60
C SER A 417 2.96 11.55 -15.87
N THR A 418 3.75 11.23 -14.86
CA THR A 418 5.19 10.97 -14.99
C THR A 418 5.44 9.74 -15.83
N PHE A 419 4.72 8.63 -15.55
CA PHE A 419 4.91 7.44 -16.35
C PHE A 419 4.30 7.54 -17.74
N VAL A 420 3.23 8.30 -17.96
CA VAL A 420 2.72 8.60 -19.33
C VAL A 420 3.82 9.25 -20.17
N ASN A 421 4.62 10.15 -19.59
CA ASN A 421 5.78 10.74 -20.26
C ASN A 421 6.89 9.69 -20.48
N ALA A 422 7.22 8.89 -19.45
CA ALA A 422 8.20 7.79 -19.56
C ALA A 422 7.79 6.77 -20.64
N ALA A 423 6.53 6.37 -20.70
CA ALA A 423 6.01 5.46 -21.72
C ALA A 423 6.19 6.01 -23.15
N SER A 424 6.08 7.33 -23.32
CA SER A 424 6.32 7.98 -24.61
C SER A 424 7.79 7.90 -25.02
N ILE A 425 8.73 8.06 -24.08
CA ILE A 425 10.16 7.87 -24.29
C ILE A 425 10.44 6.40 -24.65
N ILE A 426 9.95 5.46 -23.83
CA ILE A 426 10.09 4.02 -24.05
C ILE A 426 9.59 3.61 -25.43
N ALA A 427 8.41 4.08 -25.84
CA ALA A 427 7.86 3.76 -27.17
C ALA A 427 8.71 4.33 -28.31
N ALA A 428 9.29 5.51 -28.14
CA ALA A 428 10.20 6.11 -29.13
C ALA A 428 11.52 5.33 -29.23
N GLU A 429 12.09 4.89 -28.14
CA GLU A 429 13.31 4.08 -28.09
C GLU A 429 13.08 2.68 -28.68
N TRP A 430 11.95 2.04 -28.37
CA TRP A 430 11.52 0.80 -29.03
C TRP A 430 11.39 0.98 -30.55
N ALA A 431 10.80 2.10 -31.01
CA ALA A 431 10.68 2.39 -32.44
C ALA A 431 12.05 2.55 -33.11
N ALA A 432 13.07 3.10 -32.43
CA ALA A 432 14.42 3.27 -32.95
C ALA A 432 15.14 1.93 -33.20
N VAL A 433 14.73 0.84 -32.55
CA VAL A 433 15.25 -0.51 -32.79
C VAL A 433 14.31 -1.39 -33.64
N GLY A 434 13.14 -0.88 -34.04
CA GLY A 434 12.20 -1.58 -34.92
C GLY A 434 11.03 -2.27 -34.21
N ILE A 435 10.77 -1.95 -32.95
CA ILE A 435 9.58 -2.39 -32.20
C ILE A 435 8.56 -1.26 -32.21
N LYS A 436 7.39 -1.49 -32.81
CA LYS A 436 6.30 -0.50 -32.82
C LYS A 436 5.45 -0.69 -31.57
N ALA A 437 5.15 0.40 -30.87
CA ALA A 437 4.22 0.39 -29.74
C ALA A 437 3.10 1.41 -29.95
N GLU A 438 1.90 1.06 -29.49
CA GLU A 438 0.74 1.93 -29.41
C GLU A 438 0.34 2.08 -27.95
N ILE A 439 0.53 3.29 -27.42
CA ILE A 439 0.21 3.59 -26.02
C ILE A 439 -1.31 3.72 -25.87
N GLN A 440 -1.87 2.96 -24.93
CA GLN A 440 -3.27 2.96 -24.52
C GLN A 440 -3.36 3.57 -23.11
N THR A 441 -3.61 4.87 -23.03
CA THR A 441 -3.78 5.56 -21.74
C THR A 441 -5.19 5.34 -21.22
N VAL A 442 -5.35 4.67 -20.08
CA VAL A 442 -6.62 4.31 -19.47
C VAL A 442 -6.64 4.65 -17.98
N ASP A 443 -7.82 4.77 -17.38
CA ASP A 443 -7.94 4.92 -15.94
C ASP A 443 -7.53 3.63 -15.19
N PHE A 444 -7.23 3.75 -13.89
CA PHE A 444 -6.71 2.64 -13.09
C PHE A 444 -7.66 1.44 -13.03
N ALA A 445 -8.98 1.66 -12.93
CA ALA A 445 -9.95 0.57 -12.87
C ALA A 445 -9.99 -0.21 -14.20
N THR A 446 -9.92 0.51 -15.32
CA THR A 446 -9.80 -0.09 -16.65
C THR A 446 -8.48 -0.85 -16.80
N LEU A 447 -7.35 -0.29 -16.32
CA LEU A 447 -6.05 -0.95 -16.34
C LEU A 447 -6.08 -2.29 -15.58
N MET A 448 -6.65 -2.31 -14.38
CA MET A 448 -6.81 -3.54 -13.58
C MET A 448 -7.72 -4.57 -14.26
N SER A 449 -8.78 -4.10 -14.92
CA SER A 449 -9.64 -4.98 -15.72
C SER A 449 -8.87 -5.62 -16.89
N VAL A 450 -8.04 -4.85 -17.59
CA VAL A 450 -7.18 -5.34 -18.69
C VAL A 450 -6.17 -6.36 -18.16
N ALA A 451 -5.52 -6.09 -17.02
CA ALA A 451 -4.58 -7.01 -16.38
C ALA A 451 -5.22 -8.39 -16.11
N GLY A 452 -6.48 -8.40 -15.64
CA GLY A 452 -7.23 -9.63 -15.36
C GLY A 452 -7.67 -10.42 -16.59
N THR A 453 -7.62 -9.83 -17.80
CA THR A 453 -8.05 -10.48 -19.06
C THR A 453 -6.92 -11.19 -19.80
N GLU A 454 -5.65 -10.90 -19.50
CA GLU A 454 -4.47 -11.30 -20.28
C GLU A 454 -4.49 -10.77 -21.74
N ASP A 455 -5.43 -9.88 -22.13
CA ASP A 455 -5.57 -9.33 -23.47
C ASP A 455 -4.81 -8.00 -23.63
N TYR A 456 -3.51 -8.04 -23.38
CA TYR A 456 -2.57 -6.94 -23.60
C TYR A 456 -1.20 -7.52 -24.01
N ASP A 457 -0.31 -6.69 -24.55
CA ASP A 457 1.06 -7.10 -24.85
C ASP A 457 2.02 -6.58 -23.78
N VAL A 458 1.85 -5.33 -23.36
CA VAL A 458 2.58 -4.68 -22.28
C VAL A 458 1.62 -3.86 -21.43
N LEU A 459 1.79 -3.92 -20.11
CA LEU A 459 1.03 -3.16 -19.13
C LEU A 459 2.00 -2.57 -18.11
N ALA A 460 1.84 -1.29 -17.79
CA ALA A 460 2.64 -0.66 -16.76
C ALA A 460 1.77 -0.13 -15.62
N VAL A 461 2.24 -0.37 -14.42
CA VAL A 461 1.61 0.10 -13.20
C VAL A 461 2.66 0.41 -12.13
N GLN A 462 2.43 1.46 -11.39
CA GLN A 462 3.20 1.77 -10.19
C GLN A 462 2.77 0.84 -9.06
N TYR A 463 3.74 0.19 -8.41
CA TYR A 463 3.51 -0.80 -7.39
C TYR A 463 4.42 -0.56 -6.17
N THR A 464 3.80 -0.35 -5.01
CA THR A 464 4.53 -0.26 -3.73
C THR A 464 4.41 -1.60 -3.02
N TYR A 465 5.53 -2.21 -2.66
CA TYR A 465 5.57 -3.52 -2.02
C TYR A 465 6.22 -3.42 -0.63
N ALA A 466 5.92 -4.40 0.22
CA ALA A 466 6.56 -4.51 1.54
C ALA A 466 7.95 -5.14 1.40
N PRO A 467 9.05 -4.37 1.60
CA PRO A 467 10.39 -4.86 1.34
C PRO A 467 10.79 -6.05 2.21
N VAL A 468 10.18 -6.17 3.39
CA VAL A 468 10.47 -7.22 4.38
C VAL A 468 9.75 -8.54 4.10
N ASP A 469 8.72 -8.53 3.23
CA ASP A 469 7.95 -9.72 2.87
C ASP A 469 7.48 -9.63 1.41
N PRO A 470 8.39 -9.76 0.45
CA PRO A 470 8.07 -9.58 -0.97
C PRO A 470 7.31 -10.77 -1.58
N TYR A 471 7.24 -11.92 -0.88
CA TYR A 471 6.65 -13.14 -1.44
C TYR A 471 5.21 -12.97 -1.94
N PRO A 472 4.26 -12.40 -1.15
CA PRO A 472 2.87 -12.31 -1.60
C PRO A 472 2.73 -11.56 -2.92
N ASP A 473 3.46 -10.46 -3.07
CA ASP A 473 3.42 -9.61 -4.26
C ASP A 473 4.07 -10.29 -5.46
N VAL A 474 5.28 -10.82 -5.29
CA VAL A 474 6.03 -11.45 -6.37
C VAL A 474 5.33 -12.73 -6.84
N ALA A 475 4.78 -13.54 -5.93
CA ALA A 475 4.04 -14.73 -6.28
C ALA A 475 2.75 -14.42 -7.05
N TRP A 476 2.04 -13.36 -6.66
CA TRP A 476 0.84 -12.92 -7.36
C TRP A 476 1.12 -12.38 -8.76
N LEU A 477 2.19 -11.63 -8.92
CA LEU A 477 2.50 -10.94 -10.18
C LEU A 477 3.27 -11.80 -11.18
N LEU A 478 4.12 -12.73 -10.70
CA LEU A 478 5.00 -13.56 -11.54
C LEU A 478 4.81 -15.08 -11.35
N GLY A 479 4.20 -15.53 -10.27
CA GLY A 479 4.15 -16.94 -9.88
C GLY A 479 3.12 -17.76 -10.66
N GLY A 480 3.54 -18.45 -11.73
CA GLY A 480 2.76 -19.50 -12.37
C GLY A 480 1.63 -19.06 -13.30
N GLU A 481 0.78 -20.03 -13.68
CA GLU A 481 -0.39 -19.78 -14.53
C GLU A 481 -1.42 -18.91 -13.78
N GLY A 482 -1.75 -17.77 -14.34
CA GLY A 482 -2.68 -16.78 -13.76
C GLY A 482 -1.99 -15.54 -13.21
N SER A 483 -0.66 -15.50 -13.23
CA SER A 483 0.10 -14.26 -13.04
C SER A 483 -0.20 -13.26 -14.17
N TRP A 484 0.04 -11.98 -13.90
CA TRP A 484 -0.21 -10.93 -14.89
C TRP A 484 0.57 -11.13 -16.19
N THR A 485 1.76 -11.69 -16.10
CA THR A 485 2.63 -11.92 -17.26
C THR A 485 2.33 -13.21 -18.02
N GLY A 486 1.55 -14.12 -17.41
CA GLY A 486 1.38 -15.48 -17.93
C GLY A 486 2.69 -16.28 -17.99
N TYR A 487 3.75 -15.78 -17.35
CA TYR A 487 5.04 -16.42 -17.25
C TYR A 487 5.00 -17.55 -16.23
N SER A 488 5.70 -18.64 -16.51
CA SER A 488 5.90 -19.72 -15.56
C SER A 488 7.25 -20.38 -15.82
N ASP A 489 8.07 -20.47 -14.78
CA ASP A 489 9.35 -21.16 -14.79
C ASP A 489 9.47 -22.01 -13.52
N ASP A 490 9.86 -23.28 -13.67
CA ASP A 490 9.93 -24.20 -12.53
C ASP A 490 10.95 -23.78 -11.48
N THR A 491 12.06 -23.13 -11.89
CA THR A 491 13.11 -22.65 -10.98
C THR A 491 12.62 -21.48 -10.15
N LEU A 492 11.96 -20.50 -10.79
CA LEU A 492 11.36 -19.36 -10.12
C LEU A 492 10.26 -19.81 -9.15
N ASN A 493 9.34 -20.66 -9.59
CA ASN A 493 8.24 -21.15 -8.77
C ASN A 493 8.72 -21.99 -7.58
N ASP A 494 9.79 -22.78 -7.75
CA ASP A 494 10.42 -23.55 -6.66
C ASP A 494 11.08 -22.61 -5.64
N ALA A 495 11.77 -21.57 -6.10
CA ALA A 495 12.37 -20.57 -5.22
C ALA A 495 11.30 -19.81 -4.41
N LEU A 496 10.24 -19.33 -5.05
CA LEU A 496 9.10 -18.70 -4.38
C LEU A 496 8.44 -19.64 -3.36
N THR A 497 8.22 -20.91 -3.71
CA THR A 497 7.62 -21.87 -2.78
C THR A 497 8.51 -22.09 -1.56
N LYS A 498 9.83 -22.18 -1.73
CA LYS A 498 10.77 -22.36 -0.63
C LYS A 498 10.88 -21.12 0.26
N SER A 499 10.79 -19.91 -0.31
CA SER A 499 10.86 -18.69 0.48
C SER A 499 9.70 -18.56 1.50
N GLN A 500 8.57 -19.25 1.26
CA GLN A 500 7.48 -19.34 2.23
C GLN A 500 7.75 -20.30 3.40
N LEU A 501 8.73 -21.18 3.28
CA LEU A 501 8.98 -22.25 4.26
C LEU A 501 10.19 -21.96 5.15
N THR A 502 10.91 -20.86 4.90
CA THR A 502 12.09 -20.48 5.66
C THR A 502 11.90 -19.15 6.37
N SER A 503 12.41 -19.05 7.60
CA SER A 503 12.56 -17.79 8.35
C SER A 503 14.02 -17.36 8.43
N ASP A 504 14.93 -18.01 7.70
CA ASP A 504 16.34 -17.62 7.60
C ASP A 504 16.50 -16.50 6.56
N PRO A 505 16.87 -15.27 6.96
CA PRO A 505 16.99 -14.14 6.05
C PRO A 505 18.02 -14.36 4.92
N GLU A 506 19.11 -15.06 5.20
CA GLU A 506 20.14 -15.34 4.19
C GLU A 506 19.63 -16.33 3.15
N GLU A 507 18.93 -17.39 3.58
CA GLU A 507 18.28 -18.32 2.67
C GLU A 507 17.19 -17.62 1.85
N THR A 508 16.38 -16.77 2.46
CA THR A 508 15.37 -15.96 1.78
C THR A 508 16.02 -15.06 0.71
N LYS A 509 17.12 -14.38 1.04
CA LYS A 509 17.88 -13.56 0.09
C LYS A 509 18.41 -14.38 -1.09
N GLU A 510 18.97 -15.58 -0.83
CA GLU A 510 19.44 -16.48 -1.89
C GLU A 510 18.28 -16.90 -2.82
N LEU A 511 17.10 -17.20 -2.27
CA LEU A 511 15.93 -17.60 -3.04
C LEU A 511 15.39 -16.46 -3.90
N PHE A 512 15.30 -15.23 -3.36
CA PHE A 512 14.91 -14.07 -4.16
C PHE A 512 15.96 -13.67 -5.19
N SER A 513 17.25 -13.89 -4.92
CA SER A 513 18.30 -13.74 -5.94
C SER A 513 18.07 -14.68 -7.15
N VAL A 514 17.57 -15.90 -6.92
CA VAL A 514 17.18 -16.79 -8.03
C VAL A 514 16.01 -16.21 -8.81
N VAL A 515 15.00 -15.66 -8.14
CA VAL A 515 13.85 -15.02 -8.78
C VAL A 515 14.30 -13.84 -9.64
N ASP A 516 15.09 -12.91 -9.10
CA ASP A 516 15.57 -11.72 -9.82
C ASP A 516 16.44 -12.08 -11.03
N LYS A 517 17.32 -13.11 -10.91
CA LYS A 517 18.08 -13.64 -12.04
C LYS A 517 17.19 -14.16 -13.16
N LYS A 518 16.12 -14.88 -12.80
CA LYS A 518 15.15 -15.37 -13.80
C LYS A 518 14.36 -14.25 -14.45
N VAL A 519 14.00 -13.22 -13.70
CA VAL A 519 13.37 -12.00 -14.24
C VAL A 519 14.31 -11.30 -15.22
N GLN A 520 15.59 -11.13 -14.88
CA GLN A 520 16.60 -10.52 -15.75
C GLN A 520 16.88 -11.34 -17.02
N GLU A 521 16.90 -12.68 -16.91
CA GLU A 521 17.14 -13.59 -18.03
C GLU A 521 15.95 -13.64 -19.00
N ASP A 522 14.74 -13.83 -18.48
CA ASP A 522 13.55 -14.14 -19.29
C ASP A 522 12.65 -12.93 -19.55
N VAL A 523 12.86 -11.85 -18.83
CA VAL A 523 12.18 -10.55 -18.95
C VAL A 523 10.66 -10.70 -19.08
N PRO A 524 9.98 -11.35 -18.12
CA PRO A 524 8.52 -11.33 -18.07
C PRO A 524 7.99 -9.97 -17.61
N MET A 525 8.82 -9.23 -16.90
CA MET A 525 8.63 -7.84 -16.49
C MET A 525 9.99 -7.16 -16.39
N PHE A 526 9.98 -5.84 -16.29
CA PHE A 526 11.12 -5.06 -15.86
C PHE A 526 10.66 -3.82 -15.10
N SER A 527 11.53 -3.30 -14.23
CA SER A 527 11.34 -1.99 -13.60
C SER A 527 11.82 -0.89 -14.56
N ALA A 528 10.98 0.09 -14.84
CA ALA A 528 11.43 1.29 -15.54
C ALA A 528 12.32 2.13 -14.61
N TYR A 529 11.92 2.26 -13.35
CA TYR A 529 12.66 2.87 -12.25
C TYR A 529 11.95 2.54 -10.92
N VAL A 530 12.65 2.71 -9.81
CA VAL A 530 12.06 2.66 -8.47
C VAL A 530 12.17 4.05 -7.84
N ILE A 531 11.08 4.57 -7.32
CA ILE A 531 10.98 5.95 -6.84
C ILE A 531 11.44 6.06 -5.39
N SER A 532 12.28 7.06 -5.11
CA SER A 532 12.49 7.60 -3.77
C SER A 532 11.64 8.86 -3.62
N ALA A 533 10.45 8.70 -3.08
CA ALA A 533 9.50 9.80 -2.97
C ALA A 533 9.93 10.84 -1.92
N GLN A 534 9.59 12.10 -2.15
CA GLN A 534 9.92 13.22 -1.27
C GLN A 534 8.91 13.36 -0.12
N GLY A 535 9.40 13.53 1.10
CA GLY A 535 8.65 14.00 2.24
C GLY A 535 9.28 15.29 2.80
N ALA A 536 8.49 16.12 3.46
CA ALA A 536 8.94 17.38 4.03
C ALA A 536 8.44 17.54 5.46
N VAL A 537 9.23 18.17 6.33
CA VAL A 537 8.86 18.48 7.70
C VAL A 537 9.23 19.92 8.04
N SER A 538 8.29 20.64 8.62
CA SER A 538 8.50 22.02 9.10
C SER A 538 9.56 22.06 10.19
N LYS A 539 10.50 23.01 10.08
CA LYS A 539 11.56 23.25 11.08
C LYS A 539 11.02 23.63 12.47
N ARG A 540 9.72 23.97 12.58
CA ARG A 540 9.06 24.17 13.86
C ARG A 540 8.72 22.86 14.59
N ILE A 541 8.84 21.69 13.91
CA ILE A 541 8.55 20.39 14.48
C ILE A 541 9.85 19.72 14.93
N THR A 542 9.80 19.06 16.07
CA THR A 542 10.89 18.20 16.57
C THR A 542 10.36 16.82 16.92
N GLY A 543 11.20 15.80 16.78
CA GLY A 543 10.84 14.41 17.06
C GLY A 543 10.03 13.73 15.95
N ALA A 544 9.73 14.44 14.85
CA ALA A 544 9.11 13.88 13.67
C ALA A 544 10.07 13.90 12.47
N ALA A 545 10.00 12.86 11.66
CA ALA A 545 10.68 12.83 10.36
C ALA A 545 9.78 12.08 9.36
N PRO A 546 9.67 12.55 8.12
CA PRO A 546 9.02 11.77 7.08
C PRO A 546 9.71 10.42 6.91
N SER A 547 8.94 9.35 6.89
CA SER A 547 9.42 7.99 6.64
C SER A 547 8.35 7.19 5.93
N VAL A 548 8.74 6.25 5.08
CA VAL A 548 7.80 5.40 4.34
C VAL A 548 7.04 4.49 5.30
N TYR A 549 7.73 3.91 6.27
CA TYR A 549 7.14 3.08 7.31
C TYR A 549 7.35 3.70 8.69
N GLY A 550 6.52 3.34 9.65
CA GLY A 550 6.64 3.76 11.04
C GLY A 550 6.40 5.24 11.29
N PHE A 551 5.79 5.94 10.34
CA PHE A 551 5.67 7.42 10.38
C PHE A 551 5.06 7.95 11.68
N PHE A 552 4.07 7.26 12.25
CA PHE A 552 3.40 7.66 13.49
C PHE A 552 3.81 6.84 14.72
N ASN A 553 4.78 5.92 14.64
CA ASN A 553 5.10 5.03 15.76
C ASN A 553 5.42 5.79 17.04
N ASP A 554 6.17 6.88 16.92
CA ASP A 554 6.62 7.73 18.01
C ASP A 554 5.93 9.09 18.07
N VAL A 555 4.73 9.21 17.52
CA VAL A 555 4.00 10.50 17.41
C VAL A 555 3.77 11.20 18.75
N GLN A 556 3.71 10.47 19.86
CA GLN A 556 3.64 11.03 21.23
C GLN A 556 4.90 11.85 21.59
N ASN A 557 6.01 11.61 20.90
CA ASN A 557 7.27 12.32 21.10
C ASN A 557 7.41 13.57 20.21
N TRP A 558 6.51 13.77 19.25
CA TRP A 558 6.51 14.96 18.41
C TRP A 558 6.22 16.20 19.22
N ASP A 559 6.93 17.29 18.94
CA ASP A 559 6.77 18.55 19.66
C ASP A 559 6.87 19.74 18.72
N VAL A 560 6.29 20.86 19.13
CA VAL A 560 6.35 22.13 18.41
C VAL A 560 7.29 23.07 19.18
N VAL A 561 8.32 23.55 18.48
CA VAL A 561 9.22 24.57 19.00
C VAL A 561 8.82 25.95 18.47
N GLU A 562 8.91 26.98 19.34
CA GLU A 562 8.58 28.37 19.01
C GLU A 562 9.65 29.01 18.10
#